data_281c7afb6347252ded2b64a6ddb4ce4b
#
_entry.id   281c7afb6347252ded2b64a6ddb4ce4b
#
_cell.length_a   1.000
_cell.length_b   1.000
_cell.length_c   1.000
_cell.angle_alpha   90.00
_cell.angle_beta   90.00
_cell.angle_gamma   90.00
#
_symmetry.space_group_name_H-M   'P 1'
#
loop_
_entity.id
_entity.type
_entity.pdbx_description
1 polymer ?
#
loop_
_entity_poly.entity_id
_entity_poly.type
_entity_poly.pdbx_seq_one_letter_code
_entity_poly.pdbx_strand_id
1 'polypeptide(L)'
;MKIGVLTYHCVPNFGAQLQTISTIGCLMKMGHEPVVLNWYPLELEEMYAKRIPASQVNIHNKFMNENIPVSKVCRTDQALASVIDNLELDAIFEGSDALFKYIPLKKRTFISKRKLRLVHLNTSPVDRLEDNCFFGSYFKYLKKRIPLVGFSISSQNSPYTLMNAKEREMMHSAFSLFKAISVRDSWTKGMVNSLNPERSEVRITPDPVFSFNSNCYINIPSKQEVLDKYNLPDNYVLLSFRTSFLSTEYVQTL
;
A
#
# COMPACT_ATOMS: atom_id res chain seq x y z
N MET A 1 -5.65 -22.38 2.10
CA MET A 1 -4.59 -21.76 2.91
C MET A 1 -5.14 -20.48 3.52
N LYS A 2 -4.75 -20.19 4.76
CA LYS A 2 -4.99 -18.88 5.39
C LYS A 2 -3.90 -17.89 4.96
N ILE A 3 -4.28 -16.81 4.30
CA ILE A 3 -3.33 -15.86 3.71
C ILE A 3 -3.50 -14.48 4.35
N GLY A 4 -2.43 -13.94 4.93
CA GLY A 4 -2.38 -12.55 5.36
C GLY A 4 -2.15 -11.63 4.16
N VAL A 5 -3.04 -10.68 3.94
CA VAL A 5 -2.87 -9.64 2.90
C VAL A 5 -2.33 -8.37 3.54
N LEU A 6 -1.14 -7.95 3.11
CA LEU A 6 -0.48 -6.75 3.61
C LEU A 6 -0.47 -5.68 2.51
N THR A 7 -1.19 -4.57 2.72
CA THR A 7 -1.36 -3.48 1.75
C THR A 7 -1.79 -2.18 2.43
N TYR A 8 -1.89 -1.09 1.67
CA TYR A 8 -2.40 0.21 2.13
C TYR A 8 -3.93 0.24 2.28
N HIS A 9 -4.49 -0.62 3.10
CA HIS A 9 -5.93 -0.65 3.36
C HIS A 9 -6.42 0.44 4.33
N CYS A 10 -5.57 0.87 5.27
CA CYS A 10 -5.92 1.83 6.32
C CYS A 10 -5.93 3.30 5.87
N VAL A 11 -5.41 3.58 4.68
CA VAL A 11 -5.39 4.92 4.10
C VAL A 11 -6.76 5.24 3.54
N PRO A 12 -7.39 6.39 3.89
CA PRO A 12 -8.65 6.83 3.29
C PRO A 12 -8.49 7.17 1.80
N ASN A 13 -8.24 6.15 1.00
CA ASN A 13 -8.03 6.21 -0.43
C ASN A 13 -8.89 5.15 -1.12
N PHE A 14 -9.81 5.60 -1.95
CA PHE A 14 -10.73 4.74 -2.65
C PHE A 14 -10.04 3.72 -3.57
N GLY A 15 -8.99 4.13 -4.28
CA GLY A 15 -8.21 3.23 -5.13
C GLY A 15 -7.55 2.09 -4.36
N ALA A 16 -7.02 2.38 -3.17
CA ALA A 16 -6.43 1.37 -2.30
C ALA A 16 -7.47 0.34 -1.81
N GLN A 17 -8.72 0.79 -1.56
CA GLN A 17 -9.82 -0.13 -1.22
C GLN A 17 -10.20 -1.05 -2.37
N LEU A 18 -10.30 -0.53 -3.60
CA LEU A 18 -10.60 -1.34 -4.78
C LEU A 18 -9.53 -2.40 -5.05
N GLN A 19 -8.25 -2.03 -4.90
CA GLN A 19 -7.14 -2.99 -4.99
C GLN A 19 -7.26 -4.09 -3.94
N THR A 20 -7.55 -3.72 -2.69
CA THR A 20 -7.68 -4.67 -1.57
C THR A 20 -8.83 -5.65 -1.82
N ILE A 21 -10.02 -5.16 -2.22
CA ILE A 21 -11.18 -6.00 -2.54
C ILE A 21 -10.88 -6.95 -3.69
N SER A 22 -10.29 -6.44 -4.77
CA SER A 22 -9.92 -7.27 -5.92
C SER A 22 -8.92 -8.37 -5.55
N THR A 23 -7.92 -8.04 -4.74
CA THR A 23 -6.93 -9.01 -4.25
C THR A 23 -7.58 -10.09 -3.38
N ILE A 24 -8.41 -9.69 -2.41
CA ILE A 24 -9.13 -10.62 -1.53
C ILE A 24 -10.04 -11.54 -2.35
N GLY A 25 -10.85 -10.98 -3.24
CA GLY A 25 -11.76 -11.77 -4.06
C GLY A 25 -11.04 -12.74 -4.99
N CYS A 26 -9.87 -12.36 -5.52
CA CYS A 26 -9.02 -13.26 -6.29
C CYS A 26 -8.55 -14.46 -5.44
N LEU A 27 -8.03 -14.20 -4.24
CA LEU A 27 -7.57 -15.23 -3.33
C LEU A 27 -8.71 -16.16 -2.88
N MET A 28 -9.90 -15.61 -2.60
CA MET A 28 -11.10 -16.40 -2.28
C MET A 28 -11.50 -17.33 -3.44
N LYS A 29 -11.48 -16.83 -4.67
CA LYS A 29 -11.76 -17.63 -5.87
C LYS A 29 -10.76 -18.77 -6.09
N MET A 30 -9.52 -18.58 -5.63
CA MET A 30 -8.49 -19.62 -5.63
C MET A 30 -8.64 -20.62 -4.49
N GLY A 31 -9.68 -20.52 -3.66
CA GLY A 31 -9.93 -21.40 -2.52
C GLY A 31 -9.07 -21.10 -1.29
N HIS A 32 -8.63 -19.86 -1.14
CA HIS A 32 -7.88 -19.40 0.04
C HIS A 32 -8.79 -18.61 0.99
N GLU A 33 -8.33 -18.47 2.25
CA GLU A 33 -8.97 -17.69 3.31
C GLU A 33 -8.11 -16.43 3.58
N PRO A 34 -8.34 -15.33 2.85
CA PRO A 34 -7.56 -14.11 3.03
C PRO A 34 -8.04 -13.30 4.23
N VAL A 35 -7.09 -12.66 4.94
CA VAL A 35 -7.35 -11.67 5.98
C VAL A 35 -6.38 -10.50 5.81
N VAL A 36 -6.90 -9.28 5.81
CA VAL A 36 -6.06 -8.08 5.74
C VAL A 36 -5.36 -7.84 7.07
N LEU A 37 -4.05 -7.74 7.04
CA LEU A 37 -3.22 -7.45 8.19
C LEU A 37 -3.25 -5.94 8.48
N ASN A 38 -3.92 -5.56 9.56
CA ASN A 38 -4.18 -4.15 9.88
C ASN A 38 -2.98 -3.48 10.55
N TRP A 39 -1.88 -3.31 9.81
CA TRP A 39 -0.74 -2.54 10.26
C TRP A 39 -1.01 -1.04 10.10
N TYR A 40 -1.15 -0.33 11.22
CA TYR A 40 -1.49 1.08 11.25
C TYR A 40 -0.80 1.79 12.42
N PRO A 41 0.50 2.16 12.31
CA PRO A 41 1.22 2.90 13.33
C PRO A 41 0.55 4.22 13.69
N LEU A 42 0.65 4.63 14.96
CA LEU A 42 0.07 5.90 15.43
C LEU A 42 0.58 7.11 14.64
N GLU A 43 1.87 7.13 14.31
CA GLU A 43 2.47 8.19 13.50
C GLU A 43 1.78 8.35 12.13
N LEU A 44 1.40 7.24 11.52
CA LEU A 44 0.68 7.23 10.24
C LEU A 44 -0.77 7.71 10.41
N GLU A 45 -1.45 7.26 11.46
CA GLU A 45 -2.81 7.69 11.80
C GLU A 45 -2.87 9.20 12.05
N GLU A 46 -1.97 9.74 12.88
CA GLU A 46 -1.87 11.17 13.14
C GLU A 46 -1.57 12.00 11.90
N MET A 47 -0.73 11.47 11.01
CA MET A 47 -0.40 12.13 9.74
C MET A 47 -1.64 12.26 8.85
N TYR A 48 -2.48 11.23 8.76
CA TYR A 48 -3.72 11.26 7.97
C TYR A 48 -4.81 12.09 8.64
N ALA A 49 -4.96 12.03 9.95
CA ALA A 49 -5.91 12.85 10.70
C ALA A 49 -5.73 14.36 10.48
N LYS A 50 -4.48 14.80 10.25
CA LYS A 50 -4.16 16.21 9.94
C LYS A 50 -4.47 16.62 8.49
N ARG A 51 -4.65 15.67 7.57
CA ARG A 51 -4.76 15.92 6.13
C ARG A 51 -6.12 15.60 5.54
N ILE A 52 -6.89 14.74 6.19
CA ILE A 52 -8.14 14.20 5.68
C ILE A 52 -9.28 14.56 6.63
N PRO A 53 -10.42 15.05 6.13
CA PRO A 53 -11.59 15.35 6.96
C PRO A 53 -12.06 14.11 7.74
N ALA A 54 -12.44 14.30 9.00
CA ALA A 54 -12.92 13.22 9.87
C ALA A 54 -14.13 12.47 9.28
N SER A 55 -15.02 13.16 8.57
CA SER A 55 -16.15 12.54 7.87
C SER A 55 -15.71 11.52 6.83
N GLN A 56 -14.68 11.84 6.05
CA GLN A 56 -14.11 10.92 5.06
C GLN A 56 -13.43 9.71 5.72
N VAL A 57 -12.71 9.92 6.81
CA VAL A 57 -12.09 8.84 7.59
C VAL A 57 -13.16 7.90 8.15
N ASN A 58 -14.25 8.45 8.70
CA ASN A 58 -15.36 7.66 9.26
C ASN A 58 -16.07 6.82 8.19
N ILE A 59 -16.33 7.38 7.01
CA ILE A 59 -16.95 6.65 5.89
C ILE A 59 -16.02 5.52 5.43
N HIS A 60 -14.73 5.80 5.31
CA HIS A 60 -13.72 4.80 4.95
C HIS A 60 -13.69 3.64 5.95
N ASN A 61 -13.58 3.96 7.24
CA ASN A 61 -13.52 2.95 8.30
C ASN A 61 -14.79 2.11 8.36
N LYS A 62 -15.97 2.74 8.20
CA LYS A 62 -17.23 2.01 8.12
C LYS A 62 -17.23 1.02 6.96
N PHE A 63 -16.87 1.49 5.77
CA PHE A 63 -16.80 0.64 4.58
C PHE A 63 -15.83 -0.53 4.76
N MET A 64 -14.64 -0.27 5.30
CA MET A 64 -13.64 -1.30 5.58
C MET A 64 -14.18 -2.37 6.53
N ASN A 65 -14.77 -1.96 7.65
CA ASN A 65 -15.27 -2.87 8.69
C ASN A 65 -16.45 -3.72 8.19
N GLU A 66 -17.28 -3.19 7.30
CA GLU A 66 -18.44 -3.90 6.76
C GLU A 66 -18.11 -4.87 5.62
N ASN A 67 -17.02 -4.62 4.87
CA ASN A 67 -16.78 -5.31 3.61
C ASN A 67 -15.47 -6.08 3.52
N ILE A 68 -14.52 -5.86 4.41
CA ILE A 68 -13.18 -6.45 4.29
C ILE A 68 -12.84 -7.24 5.55
N PRO A 69 -12.39 -8.49 5.43
CA PRO A 69 -11.91 -9.28 6.56
C PRO A 69 -10.58 -8.70 7.07
N VAL A 70 -10.64 -7.89 8.13
CA VAL A 70 -9.49 -7.16 8.68
C VAL A 70 -9.13 -7.72 10.05
N SER A 71 -7.83 -7.92 10.32
CA SER A 71 -7.33 -8.30 11.64
C SER A 71 -7.48 -7.14 12.63
N LYS A 72 -7.24 -7.41 13.92
CA LYS A 72 -7.08 -6.32 14.90
C LYS A 72 -5.94 -5.38 14.50
N VAL A 73 -6.03 -4.12 14.92
CA VAL A 73 -5.03 -3.07 14.63
C VAL A 73 -3.68 -3.44 15.23
N CYS A 74 -2.62 -3.36 14.41
CA CYS A 74 -1.23 -3.59 14.78
C CYS A 74 -0.48 -2.26 14.73
N ARG A 75 -0.08 -1.73 15.88
CA ARG A 75 0.63 -0.44 16.00
C ARG A 75 2.14 -0.57 15.83
N THR A 76 2.68 -1.78 15.96
CA THR A 76 4.10 -2.11 15.87
C THR A 76 4.32 -3.38 15.08
N ASP A 77 5.55 -3.60 14.62
CA ASP A 77 5.96 -4.84 13.96
C ASP A 77 5.80 -6.06 14.84
N GLN A 78 6.08 -5.92 16.15
CA GLN A 78 5.89 -7.01 17.12
C GLN A 78 4.41 -7.39 17.29
N ALA A 79 3.51 -6.37 17.31
CA ALA A 79 2.07 -6.61 17.33
C ALA A 79 1.59 -7.30 16.05
N LEU A 80 2.14 -6.89 14.89
CA LEU A 80 1.85 -7.52 13.59
C LEU A 80 2.30 -8.98 13.58
N ALA A 81 3.53 -9.27 14.00
CA ALA A 81 4.03 -10.64 14.09
C ALA A 81 3.18 -11.50 15.02
N SER A 82 2.76 -10.96 16.17
CA SER A 82 1.85 -11.67 17.10
C SER A 82 0.50 -11.99 16.47
N VAL A 83 -0.04 -11.11 15.63
CA VAL A 83 -1.29 -11.36 14.90
C VAL A 83 -1.10 -12.46 13.86
N ILE A 84 0.00 -12.43 13.12
CA ILE A 84 0.35 -13.44 12.10
C ILE A 84 0.45 -14.83 12.75
N ASP A 85 1.19 -14.92 13.87
CA ASP A 85 1.36 -16.17 14.62
C ASP A 85 0.03 -16.69 15.20
N ASN A 86 -0.80 -15.80 15.78
CA ASN A 86 -2.07 -16.20 16.40
C ASN A 86 -3.14 -16.61 15.38
N LEU A 87 -3.08 -16.06 14.16
CA LEU A 87 -3.97 -16.45 13.06
C LEU A 87 -3.50 -17.73 12.36
N GLU A 88 -2.30 -18.23 12.70
CA GLU A 88 -1.69 -19.40 12.08
C GLU A 88 -1.67 -19.30 10.55
N LEU A 89 -1.17 -18.17 10.04
CA LEU A 89 -1.15 -17.92 8.61
C LEU A 89 -0.16 -18.83 7.88
N ASP A 90 -0.56 -19.31 6.72
CA ASP A 90 0.28 -20.15 5.84
C ASP A 90 1.24 -19.33 4.98
N ALA A 91 0.86 -18.10 4.62
CA ALA A 91 1.64 -17.20 3.79
C ALA A 91 1.20 -15.74 3.97
N ILE A 92 2.07 -14.82 3.54
CA ILE A 92 1.75 -13.39 3.41
C ILE A 92 1.80 -13.02 1.94
N PHE A 93 0.73 -12.36 1.49
CA PHE A 93 0.59 -11.78 0.18
C PHE A 93 0.64 -10.25 0.31
N GLU A 94 1.71 -9.65 -0.15
CA GLU A 94 1.97 -8.22 -0.04
C GLU A 94 1.73 -7.54 -1.38
N GLY A 95 0.91 -6.53 -1.38
CA GLY A 95 0.59 -5.75 -2.57
C GLY A 95 -0.93 -5.56 -2.77
N SER A 96 -1.31 -4.81 -3.72
CA SER A 96 -0.55 -3.92 -4.60
C SER A 96 -0.29 -2.58 -3.88
N ASP A 97 0.08 -1.53 -4.60
CA ASP A 97 0.30 -0.14 -4.21
C ASP A 97 1.81 0.21 -4.09
N ALA A 98 2.09 1.43 -3.62
CA ALA A 98 3.44 1.99 -3.52
C ALA A 98 4.20 1.47 -2.27
N LEU A 99 4.17 0.16 -2.01
CA LEU A 99 4.72 -0.45 -0.80
C LEU A 99 6.24 -0.44 -0.76
N PHE A 100 6.91 -0.41 -1.93
CA PHE A 100 8.36 -0.28 -2.01
C PHE A 100 8.85 1.17 -2.12
N LYS A 101 8.00 2.12 -1.75
CA LYS A 101 8.39 3.52 -1.69
C LYS A 101 9.44 3.74 -0.61
N TYR A 102 10.52 4.41 -0.99
CA TYR A 102 11.62 4.75 -0.08
C TYR A 102 12.24 6.10 -0.45
N ILE A 103 12.54 6.91 0.54
CA ILE A 103 13.22 8.18 0.35
C ILE A 103 14.63 8.07 0.94
N PRO A 104 15.70 7.98 0.12
CA PRO A 104 17.08 7.85 0.60
C PRO A 104 17.53 9.02 1.49
N LEU A 105 18.44 8.74 2.43
CA LEU A 105 19.00 9.73 3.37
C LEU A 105 19.52 10.97 2.65
N LYS A 106 20.16 10.80 1.50
CA LYS A 106 20.63 11.91 0.68
C LYS A 106 19.53 12.90 0.29
N LYS A 107 18.29 12.45 0.14
CA LYS A 107 17.12 13.31 -0.15
C LYS A 107 16.48 13.89 1.11
N ARG A 108 16.70 13.27 2.26
CA ARG A 108 16.13 13.69 3.55
C ARG A 108 17.06 14.60 4.34
N THR A 109 18.31 14.73 3.92
CA THR A 109 19.35 15.43 4.66
C THR A 109 19.80 16.66 3.88
N PHE A 110 19.82 17.82 4.52
CA PHE A 110 20.31 19.06 3.94
C PHE A 110 20.94 19.95 5.00
N ILE A 111 21.81 20.85 4.56
CA ILE A 111 22.40 21.85 5.44
C ILE A 111 21.44 23.05 5.53
N SER A 112 20.91 23.32 6.71
CA SER A 112 20.11 24.50 6.94
C SER A 112 21.00 25.76 6.90
N LYS A 113 20.80 26.60 5.88
CA LYS A 113 21.52 27.89 5.73
C LYS A 113 21.31 28.83 6.92
N ARG A 114 20.12 28.75 7.57
CA ARG A 114 19.78 29.60 8.73
C ARG A 114 20.45 29.14 10.03
N LYS A 115 20.67 27.84 10.21
CA LYS A 115 21.17 27.26 11.45
C LYS A 115 22.57 26.68 11.32
N LEU A 116 23.17 26.68 10.13
CA LEU A 116 24.48 26.09 9.79
C LEU A 116 24.66 24.67 10.35
N ARG A 117 23.57 23.88 10.36
CA ARG A 117 23.56 22.52 10.86
C ARG A 117 22.87 21.57 9.88
N LEU A 118 23.24 20.31 9.99
CA LEU A 118 22.59 19.22 9.27
C LEU A 118 21.15 19.06 9.79
N VAL A 119 20.20 19.04 8.88
CA VAL A 119 18.78 18.81 9.19
C VAL A 119 18.32 17.55 8.48
N HIS A 120 17.68 16.66 9.23
CA HIS A 120 16.99 15.50 8.68
C HIS A 120 15.49 15.77 8.63
N LEU A 121 14.89 15.58 7.45
CA LEU A 121 13.44 15.63 7.33
C LEU A 121 12.84 14.34 7.89
N ASN A 122 11.83 14.49 8.74
CA ASN A 122 11.02 13.34 9.15
C ASN A 122 10.25 12.81 7.94
N THR A 123 10.33 11.50 7.74
CA THR A 123 9.59 10.78 6.71
C THR A 123 8.49 9.95 7.34
N SER A 124 7.42 9.70 6.57
CA SER A 124 6.37 8.77 6.97
C SER A 124 6.96 7.40 7.32
N PRO A 125 6.36 6.64 8.24
CA PRO A 125 6.74 5.25 8.51
C PRO A 125 6.85 4.38 7.27
N VAL A 126 6.03 4.66 6.25
CA VAL A 126 5.99 3.92 5.00
C VAL A 126 7.04 4.37 3.96
N ASP A 127 7.81 5.41 4.23
CA ASP A 127 8.85 5.94 3.33
C ASP A 127 10.29 5.63 3.84
N ARG A 128 10.42 4.83 4.89
CA ARG A 128 11.70 4.41 5.51
C ARG A 128 11.84 2.88 5.53
N LEU A 129 13.01 2.35 5.82
CA LEU A 129 13.28 0.90 5.88
C LEU A 129 13.05 0.33 7.28
N GLU A 130 13.45 1.09 8.30
CA GLU A 130 13.31 0.66 9.68
C GLU A 130 11.83 0.74 10.10
N ASP A 131 11.39 -0.26 10.86
CA ASP A 131 10.02 -0.37 11.42
C ASP A 131 8.92 -0.16 10.35
N ASN A 132 9.18 -0.68 9.15
CA ASN A 132 8.26 -0.67 8.03
C ASN A 132 7.93 -2.10 7.61
N CYS A 133 6.70 -2.51 7.86
CA CYS A 133 6.24 -3.87 7.58
C CYS A 133 6.40 -4.27 6.10
N PHE A 134 6.30 -3.32 5.16
CA PHE A 134 6.43 -3.58 3.73
C PHE A 134 7.87 -3.95 3.30
N PHE A 135 8.84 -3.77 4.18
CA PHE A 135 10.20 -4.28 4.01
C PHE A 135 10.50 -5.46 4.94
N GLY A 136 9.45 -6.09 5.48
CA GLY A 136 9.57 -7.30 6.29
C GLY A 136 10.17 -7.09 7.67
N SER A 137 10.14 -5.87 8.21
CA SER A 137 10.70 -5.54 9.54
C SER A 137 10.13 -6.39 10.69
N TYR A 138 8.92 -6.92 10.55
CA TYR A 138 8.25 -7.80 11.52
C TYR A 138 8.79 -9.24 11.52
N PHE A 139 9.53 -9.69 10.48
CA PHE A 139 10.01 -11.07 10.38
C PHE A 139 10.89 -11.52 11.55
N LYS A 140 11.64 -10.59 12.15
CA LYS A 140 12.49 -10.86 13.32
C LYS A 140 11.71 -11.24 14.59
N TYR A 141 10.39 -11.01 14.61
CA TYR A 141 9.51 -11.30 15.74
C TYR A 141 8.60 -12.52 15.51
N LEU A 142 8.57 -13.10 14.31
CA LEU A 142 7.79 -14.28 14.00
C LEU A 142 8.35 -15.51 14.70
N LYS A 143 7.47 -16.32 15.28
CA LYS A 143 7.84 -17.64 15.86
C LYS A 143 8.23 -18.64 14.77
N LYS A 144 7.58 -18.55 13.61
CA LYS A 144 7.83 -19.41 12.44
C LYS A 144 7.92 -18.55 11.19
N ARG A 145 8.95 -18.78 10.38
CA ARG A 145 9.02 -18.17 9.06
C ARG A 145 7.96 -18.76 8.14
N ILE A 146 7.19 -17.87 7.49
CA ILE A 146 6.20 -18.21 6.48
C ILE A 146 6.56 -17.53 5.15
N PRO A 147 6.13 -18.06 4.00
CA PRO A 147 6.37 -17.44 2.70
C PRO A 147 5.81 -16.03 2.61
N LEU A 148 6.62 -15.11 2.05
CA LEU A 148 6.20 -13.76 1.67
C LEU A 148 6.25 -13.65 0.15
N VAL A 149 5.15 -13.19 -0.45
CA VAL A 149 5.00 -12.99 -1.89
C VAL A 149 4.60 -11.55 -2.15
N GLY A 150 5.36 -10.85 -3.00
CA GLY A 150 5.06 -9.51 -3.47
C GLY A 150 4.31 -9.54 -4.80
N PHE A 151 3.17 -8.85 -4.87
CA PHE A 151 2.34 -8.81 -6.07
C PHE A 151 2.04 -7.38 -6.53
N SER A 152 2.44 -7.06 -7.75
CA SER A 152 2.14 -5.78 -8.39
C SER A 152 2.52 -4.55 -7.55
N ILE A 153 3.65 -4.63 -6.84
CA ILE A 153 4.13 -3.56 -5.96
C ILE A 153 4.80 -2.46 -6.78
N SER A 154 4.62 -1.20 -6.37
CA SER A 154 5.31 -0.05 -6.94
C SER A 154 6.24 0.59 -5.92
N SER A 155 7.32 1.21 -6.40
CA SER A 155 8.20 2.08 -5.61
C SER A 155 7.86 3.56 -5.74
N GLN A 156 6.84 3.91 -6.51
CA GLN A 156 6.45 5.31 -6.78
C GLN A 156 7.65 6.18 -7.19
N ASN A 157 8.48 5.66 -8.12
CA ASN A 157 9.70 6.33 -8.60
C ASN A 157 10.72 6.67 -7.48
N SER A 158 10.82 5.84 -6.45
CA SER A 158 11.87 5.96 -5.43
C SER A 158 13.23 6.12 -6.07
N PRO A 159 14.03 7.13 -5.69
CA PRO A 159 15.32 7.40 -6.32
C PRO A 159 16.41 6.46 -5.78
N TYR A 160 16.28 5.16 -6.04
CA TYR A 160 17.15 4.10 -5.52
C TYR A 160 18.63 4.26 -5.92
N THR A 161 18.91 4.95 -7.01
CA THR A 161 20.28 5.25 -7.45
C THR A 161 21.02 6.20 -6.49
N LEU A 162 20.30 6.90 -5.61
CA LEU A 162 20.86 7.80 -4.60
C LEU A 162 21.10 7.12 -3.24
N MET A 163 20.76 5.85 -3.11
CA MET A 163 20.98 5.07 -1.89
C MET A 163 22.48 4.89 -1.63
N ASN A 164 22.89 5.07 -0.38
CA ASN A 164 24.24 4.74 0.07
C ASN A 164 24.41 3.22 0.25
N ALA A 165 25.63 2.76 0.54
CA ALA A 165 25.92 1.34 0.66
C ALA A 165 25.07 0.63 1.74
N LYS A 166 24.90 1.26 2.92
CA LYS A 166 24.08 0.70 4.00
C LYS A 166 22.61 0.58 3.62
N GLU A 167 22.06 1.60 2.97
CA GLU A 167 20.66 1.58 2.48
C GLU A 167 20.45 0.48 1.44
N ARG A 168 21.42 0.30 0.55
CA ARG A 168 21.38 -0.77 -0.47
C ARG A 168 21.42 -2.15 0.16
N GLU A 169 22.29 -2.37 1.15
CA GLU A 169 22.38 -3.63 1.90
C GLU A 169 21.07 -3.94 2.66
N MET A 170 20.49 -2.96 3.34
CA MET A 170 19.21 -3.12 4.02
C MET A 170 18.08 -3.46 3.04
N MET A 171 18.03 -2.79 1.90
CA MET A 171 17.01 -3.05 0.87
C MET A 171 17.22 -4.43 0.22
N HIS A 172 18.47 -4.82 -0.05
CA HIS A 172 18.81 -6.16 -0.50
C HIS A 172 18.29 -7.24 0.48
N SER A 173 18.58 -7.05 1.77
CA SER A 173 18.11 -7.96 2.83
C SER A 173 16.58 -8.05 2.87
N ALA A 174 15.90 -6.91 2.73
CA ALA A 174 14.43 -6.86 2.69
C ALA A 174 13.87 -7.63 1.48
N PHE A 175 14.40 -7.39 0.27
CA PHE A 175 13.95 -8.10 -0.92
C PHE A 175 14.24 -9.59 -0.89
N SER A 176 15.30 -10.01 -0.18
CA SER A 176 15.64 -11.42 -0.01
C SER A 176 14.66 -12.20 0.87
N LEU A 177 13.79 -11.52 1.63
CA LEU A 177 12.71 -12.17 2.38
C LEU A 177 11.59 -12.71 1.48
N PHE A 178 11.41 -12.11 0.31
CA PHE A 178 10.34 -12.48 -0.60
C PHE A 178 10.67 -13.76 -1.37
N LYS A 179 9.77 -14.73 -1.35
CA LYS A 179 9.84 -15.92 -2.20
C LYS A 179 9.65 -15.59 -3.68
N ALA A 180 8.74 -14.66 -3.98
CA ALA A 180 8.50 -14.14 -5.32
C ALA A 180 8.12 -12.66 -5.25
N ILE A 181 8.49 -11.89 -6.28
CA ILE A 181 8.13 -10.49 -6.43
C ILE A 181 7.64 -10.26 -7.85
N SER A 182 6.46 -9.67 -7.97
CA SER A 182 6.05 -8.96 -9.17
C SER A 182 5.81 -7.48 -8.86
N VAL A 183 6.03 -6.64 -9.85
CA VAL A 183 5.98 -5.19 -9.71
C VAL A 183 5.06 -4.57 -10.74
N ARG A 184 4.60 -3.34 -10.48
CA ARG A 184 3.62 -2.67 -11.33
C ARG A 184 4.24 -1.90 -12.50
N ASP A 185 5.53 -1.58 -12.42
CA ASP A 185 6.20 -0.69 -13.38
C ASP A 185 7.68 -1.06 -13.60
N SER A 186 8.23 -0.55 -14.72
CA SER A 186 9.62 -0.82 -15.11
C SER A 186 10.65 -0.18 -14.19
N TRP A 187 10.32 0.97 -13.57
CA TRP A 187 11.21 1.64 -12.63
C TRP A 187 11.41 0.78 -11.37
N THR A 188 10.31 0.28 -10.82
CA THR A 188 10.35 -0.61 -9.66
C THR A 188 11.06 -1.93 -10.00
N LYS A 189 10.86 -2.47 -11.21
CA LYS A 189 11.63 -3.64 -11.69
C LYS A 189 13.13 -3.35 -11.70
N GLY A 190 13.54 -2.19 -12.24
CA GLY A 190 14.94 -1.75 -12.25
C GLY A 190 15.52 -1.62 -10.83
N MET A 191 14.73 -1.08 -9.90
CA MET A 191 15.10 -0.98 -8.48
C MET A 191 15.35 -2.36 -7.87
N VAL A 192 14.40 -3.30 -7.99
CA VAL A 192 14.54 -4.66 -7.42
C VAL A 192 15.73 -5.37 -8.03
N ASN A 193 15.90 -5.36 -9.36
CA ASN A 193 17.02 -6.01 -10.03
C ASN A 193 18.37 -5.40 -9.64
N SER A 194 18.45 -4.08 -9.45
CA SER A 194 19.69 -3.41 -9.02
C SER A 194 20.08 -3.70 -7.59
N LEU A 195 19.12 -3.97 -6.72
CA LEU A 195 19.33 -4.14 -5.28
C LEU A 195 19.28 -5.61 -4.84
N ASN A 196 18.82 -6.50 -5.69
CA ASN A 196 18.80 -7.94 -5.46
C ASN A 196 19.08 -8.67 -6.81
N PRO A 197 20.31 -8.55 -7.34
CA PRO A 197 20.67 -9.03 -8.69
C PRO A 197 20.64 -10.55 -8.84
N GLU A 198 20.73 -11.30 -7.76
CA GLU A 198 20.65 -12.78 -7.76
C GLU A 198 19.22 -13.31 -7.93
N ARG A 199 18.21 -12.45 -7.84
CA ARG A 199 16.83 -12.84 -8.09
C ARG A 199 16.61 -13.15 -9.56
N SER A 200 16.19 -14.39 -9.84
CA SER A 200 16.11 -14.92 -11.20
C SER A 200 15.08 -14.21 -12.08
N GLU A 201 13.95 -13.77 -11.51
CA GLU A 201 12.89 -13.14 -12.30
C GLU A 201 12.05 -12.15 -11.47
N VAL A 202 11.89 -10.94 -12.01
CA VAL A 202 10.93 -9.95 -11.53
C VAL A 202 9.97 -9.66 -12.69
N ARG A 203 8.70 -10.05 -12.52
CA ARG A 203 7.66 -9.83 -13.54
C ARG A 203 6.98 -8.48 -13.34
N ILE A 204 6.55 -7.87 -14.45
CA ILE A 204 5.64 -6.73 -14.41
C ILE A 204 4.22 -7.29 -14.52
N THR A 205 3.37 -6.95 -13.55
CA THR A 205 1.97 -7.36 -13.49
C THR A 205 1.07 -6.14 -13.34
N PRO A 206 -0.13 -6.13 -13.92
CA PRO A 206 -1.05 -5.02 -13.81
C PRO A 206 -1.54 -4.86 -12.36
N ASP A 207 -2.01 -3.66 -12.05
CA ASP A 207 -2.70 -3.38 -10.79
C ASP A 207 -3.93 -4.30 -10.64
N PRO A 208 -4.18 -4.92 -9.48
CA PRO A 208 -5.35 -5.78 -9.27
C PRO A 208 -6.69 -5.09 -9.54
N VAL A 209 -6.75 -3.77 -9.52
CA VAL A 209 -7.97 -3.02 -9.84
C VAL A 209 -8.50 -3.32 -11.26
N PHE A 210 -7.65 -3.67 -12.21
CA PHE A 210 -8.08 -4.08 -13.56
C PHE A 210 -8.93 -5.35 -13.58
N SER A 211 -8.82 -6.17 -12.55
CA SER A 211 -9.64 -7.37 -12.38
C SER A 211 -10.77 -7.20 -11.37
N PHE A 212 -11.04 -5.96 -10.94
CA PHE A 212 -12.02 -5.67 -9.89
C PHE A 212 -13.40 -6.24 -10.22
N ASN A 213 -13.92 -5.99 -11.41
CA ASN A 213 -15.26 -6.49 -11.80
C ASN A 213 -15.36 -8.02 -11.75
N SER A 214 -14.27 -8.71 -12.07
CA SER A 214 -14.23 -10.18 -11.99
C SER A 214 -14.08 -10.68 -10.56
N ASN A 215 -13.36 -9.96 -9.71
CA ASN A 215 -12.97 -10.39 -8.38
C ASN A 215 -13.82 -9.79 -7.25
N CYS A 216 -14.70 -8.85 -7.56
CA CYS A 216 -15.55 -8.20 -6.56
C CYS A 216 -16.48 -9.23 -5.90
N TYR A 217 -16.39 -9.33 -4.58
CA TYR A 217 -17.21 -10.22 -3.75
C TYR A 217 -18.20 -9.46 -2.87
N ILE A 218 -18.11 -8.11 -2.85
CA ILE A 218 -19.02 -7.26 -2.12
C ILE A 218 -20.22 -6.88 -2.98
N ASN A 219 -21.34 -6.52 -2.35
CA ASN A 219 -22.50 -6.02 -3.05
C ASN A 219 -22.24 -4.60 -3.57
N ILE A 220 -22.37 -4.40 -4.88
CA ILE A 220 -22.25 -3.10 -5.52
C ILE A 220 -23.65 -2.66 -5.93
N PRO A 221 -24.06 -1.41 -5.63
CA PRO A 221 -25.35 -0.89 -6.10
C PRO A 221 -25.41 -0.91 -7.63
N SER A 222 -26.59 -1.16 -8.16
CA SER A 222 -26.84 -1.10 -9.59
C SER A 222 -26.66 0.32 -10.13
N LYS A 223 -26.46 0.44 -11.45
CA LYS A 223 -26.38 1.75 -12.11
C LYS A 223 -27.60 2.62 -11.76
N GLN A 224 -28.81 2.05 -11.82
CA GLN A 224 -30.04 2.79 -11.56
C GLN A 224 -30.10 3.30 -10.11
N GLU A 225 -29.78 2.46 -9.13
CA GLU A 225 -29.76 2.90 -7.72
C GLU A 225 -28.78 4.07 -7.50
N VAL A 226 -27.65 4.09 -8.20
CA VAL A 226 -26.69 5.20 -8.11
C VAL A 226 -27.22 6.45 -8.78
N LEU A 227 -27.82 6.33 -9.99
CA LEU A 227 -28.41 7.45 -10.70
C LEU A 227 -29.54 8.10 -9.89
N ASP A 228 -30.44 7.30 -9.36
CA ASP A 228 -31.57 7.76 -8.54
C ASP A 228 -31.10 8.44 -7.25
N LYS A 229 -30.13 7.82 -6.55
CA LYS A 229 -29.58 8.34 -5.29
C LYS A 229 -28.96 9.72 -5.42
N TYR A 230 -28.27 9.97 -6.54
CA TYR A 230 -27.55 11.23 -6.76
C TYR A 230 -28.25 12.15 -7.76
N ASN A 231 -29.47 11.82 -8.20
CA ASN A 231 -30.24 12.56 -9.19
C ASN A 231 -29.42 12.86 -10.46
N LEU A 232 -28.78 11.82 -10.99
CA LEU A 232 -27.95 11.93 -12.19
C LEU A 232 -28.74 11.52 -13.43
N PRO A 233 -28.50 12.16 -14.60
CA PRO A 233 -29.09 11.70 -15.85
C PRO A 233 -28.45 10.37 -16.31
N ASP A 234 -29.13 9.63 -17.18
CA ASP A 234 -28.63 8.36 -17.73
C ASP A 234 -27.26 8.46 -18.42
N ASN A 235 -27.02 9.62 -19.02
CA ASN A 235 -25.75 9.95 -19.66
C ASN A 235 -25.13 11.16 -18.99
N TYR A 236 -23.95 10.99 -18.41
CA TYR A 236 -23.18 12.05 -17.79
C TYR A 236 -21.68 11.78 -17.93
N VAL A 237 -20.89 12.85 -17.80
CA VAL A 237 -19.44 12.77 -17.70
C VAL A 237 -19.02 13.12 -16.29
N LEU A 238 -18.35 12.20 -15.62
CA LEU A 238 -17.79 12.45 -14.29
C LEU A 238 -16.36 12.96 -14.45
N LEU A 239 -16.12 14.18 -13.98
CA LEU A 239 -14.79 14.77 -13.95
C LEU A 239 -14.26 14.78 -12.52
N SER A 240 -13.07 14.23 -12.32
CA SER A 240 -12.37 14.21 -11.03
C SER A 240 -11.00 14.87 -11.17
N PHE A 241 -10.85 16.05 -10.63
CA PHE A 241 -9.60 16.82 -10.68
C PHE A 241 -9.14 17.22 -9.28
N ARG A 242 -7.84 17.38 -9.11
CA ARG A 242 -7.31 18.10 -7.96
C ARG A 242 -7.60 19.60 -8.15
N THR A 243 -8.22 20.22 -7.17
CA THR A 243 -8.60 21.65 -7.21
C THR A 243 -7.42 22.59 -7.50
N SER A 244 -6.19 22.19 -7.15
CA SER A 244 -4.97 22.95 -7.46
C SER A 244 -4.61 23.03 -8.95
N PHE A 245 -5.26 22.24 -9.81
CA PHE A 245 -5.05 22.24 -11.26
C PHE A 245 -6.20 22.85 -12.05
N LEU A 246 -7.28 23.27 -11.36
CA LEU A 246 -8.43 23.89 -12.00
C LEU A 246 -8.39 25.40 -11.81
N SER A 247 -8.20 26.16 -12.89
CA SER A 247 -8.55 27.58 -12.88
C SER A 247 -10.06 27.71 -12.96
N THR A 248 -10.61 28.78 -12.36
CA THR A 248 -12.05 29.10 -12.43
C THR A 248 -12.52 29.22 -13.88
N GLU A 249 -11.66 29.73 -14.75
CA GLU A 249 -11.88 29.91 -16.18
C GLU A 249 -12.01 28.56 -16.93
N TYR A 250 -11.21 27.56 -16.54
CA TYR A 250 -11.27 26.21 -17.13
C TYR A 250 -12.56 25.48 -16.77
N VAL A 251 -13.07 25.66 -15.54
CA VAL A 251 -14.36 25.06 -15.10
C VAL A 251 -15.55 25.69 -15.81
N GLN A 252 -15.45 26.97 -16.20
CA GLN A 252 -16.51 27.67 -16.92
C GLN A 252 -16.59 27.29 -18.41
N THR A 253 -15.55 26.66 -18.96
CA THR A 253 -15.47 26.22 -20.37
C THR A 253 -15.81 24.74 -20.57
N LEU A 254 -16.00 23.98 -19.50
CA LEU A 254 -16.45 22.57 -19.51
C LEU A 254 -17.98 22.51 -19.41
#